data_a1f956f294db22bb0e02e3d2ddb5fa58
#
_entry.id   a1f956f294db22bb0e02e3d2ddb5fa58
#
_cell.length_a   1.000
_cell.length_b   1.000
_cell.length_c   1.000
_cell.angle_alpha   90.00
_cell.angle_beta   90.00
_cell.angle_gamma   90.00
#
_symmetry.space_group_name_H-M   'P 1'
#
loop_
_entity.id
_entity.type
_entity.pdbx_description
1 polymer ?
#
loop_
_entity_poly.entity_id
_entity_poly.type
_entity_poly.pdbx_seq_one_letter_code
_entity_poly.pdbx_strand_id
1 'polypeptide(L)'
;MLMPGYSLIDKLHLKLTLWRRSRFILAGRRIMRRIGFKYVRMIEFVRPLDAPIPIIETKLKVEVRPFLTEDSENKIYDRICFTPGDNLPLHDKTLRRVASGNEECLVAIVNGEVAGYIWLLFIGTNYEPAIEIEETFAEGEGLVYQLNVFANYRKKYIAKKLINNGLSYFKSKGYRKCYSYVESDNMPSIKSFEGMGFHPSRVITCLRIFKFKRKKEANSQR
;
A
#
# COMPACT_ATOMS: atom_id res chain seq x y z
N MET A 1 20.30 13.87 -4.58
CA MET A 1 19.79 15.21 -4.89
C MET A 1 18.47 15.36 -4.16
N LEU A 2 18.40 16.19 -3.11
CA LEU A 2 17.21 16.40 -2.28
C LEU A 2 16.37 17.49 -2.93
N MET A 3 15.07 17.26 -3.05
CA MET A 3 14.14 18.23 -3.62
C MET A 3 14.14 19.53 -2.79
N PRO A 4 14.06 20.71 -3.40
CA PRO A 4 13.91 21.98 -2.70
C PRO A 4 12.53 22.06 -2.07
N GLY A 5 12.46 22.32 -0.76
CA GLY A 5 11.20 22.51 -0.01
C GLY A 5 11.11 21.77 1.34
N TYR A 6 12.05 20.89 1.66
CA TYR A 6 12.07 20.22 2.96
C TYR A 6 12.66 21.11 4.06
N SER A 7 11.88 21.36 5.11
CA SER A 7 12.35 22.10 6.28
C SER A 7 13.45 21.30 7.02
N LEU A 8 14.21 21.97 7.87
CA LEU A 8 15.23 21.33 8.72
C LEU A 8 14.64 20.19 9.56
N ILE A 9 13.38 20.34 9.96
CA ILE A 9 12.59 19.36 10.72
C ILE A 9 12.31 18.13 9.85
N ASP A 10 12.02 18.28 8.56
CA ASP A 10 11.79 17.17 7.65
C ASP A 10 13.08 16.41 7.36
N LYS A 11 14.22 17.10 7.28
CA LYS A 11 15.55 16.47 7.14
C LYS A 11 15.96 15.68 8.40
N LEU A 12 15.67 16.22 9.57
CA LEU A 12 15.88 15.53 10.86
C LEU A 12 14.95 14.31 10.97
N HIS A 13 13.70 14.48 10.56
CA HIS A 13 12.70 13.41 10.52
C HIS A 13 13.11 12.29 9.56
N LEU A 14 13.66 12.62 8.39
CA LEU A 14 14.15 11.66 7.41
C LEU A 14 15.36 10.87 7.94
N LYS A 15 16.33 11.54 8.59
CA LYS A 15 17.48 10.89 9.23
C LYS A 15 17.06 10.00 10.41
N LEU A 16 16.14 10.45 11.26
CA LEU A 16 15.55 9.64 12.34
C LEU A 16 14.77 8.45 11.80
N THR A 17 14.12 8.59 10.63
CA THR A 17 13.35 7.53 9.98
C THR A 17 14.25 6.45 9.38
N LEU A 18 15.37 6.84 8.79
CA LEU A 18 16.38 5.90 8.28
C LEU A 18 17.09 5.16 9.44
N TRP A 19 17.39 5.84 10.52
CA TRP A 19 17.93 5.26 11.74
C TRP A 19 16.92 4.30 12.41
N ARG A 20 15.61 4.59 12.33
CA ARG A 20 14.49 3.76 12.85
C ARG A 20 14.34 2.38 12.20
N ARG A 21 15.01 2.08 11.09
CA ARG A 21 15.00 0.75 10.43
C ARG A 21 16.05 -0.22 10.96
N SER A 22 16.87 0.15 11.92
CA SER A 22 17.76 -0.80 12.60
C SER A 22 16.94 -1.87 13.34
N ARG A 23 17.41 -3.12 13.37
CA ARG A 23 16.74 -4.26 14.05
C ARG A 23 16.36 -3.94 15.51
N PHE A 24 17.19 -3.15 16.21
CA PHE A 24 16.96 -2.71 17.59
C PHE A 24 15.74 -1.80 17.72
N ILE A 25 15.49 -0.95 16.74
CA ILE A 25 14.35 -0.03 16.76
C ILE A 25 13.05 -0.74 16.40
N LEU A 26 13.08 -1.73 15.49
CA LEU A 26 11.92 -2.57 15.23
C LEU A 26 11.50 -3.38 16.46
N ALA A 27 12.48 -3.89 17.23
CA ALA A 27 12.22 -4.52 18.52
C ALA A 27 11.65 -3.53 19.53
N GLY A 28 12.23 -2.34 19.66
CA GLY A 28 11.72 -1.26 20.52
C GLY A 28 10.29 -0.84 20.14
N ARG A 29 9.98 -0.71 18.85
CA ARG A 29 8.60 -0.42 18.35
C ARG A 29 7.60 -1.52 18.76
N ARG A 30 7.99 -2.79 18.74
CA ARG A 30 7.14 -3.90 19.21
C ARG A 30 6.85 -3.80 20.71
N ILE A 31 7.88 -3.50 21.52
CA ILE A 31 7.72 -3.29 22.94
C ILE A 31 6.84 -2.08 23.23
N MET A 32 7.10 -0.94 22.57
CA MET A 32 6.30 0.28 22.71
C MET A 32 4.84 0.06 22.32
N ARG A 33 4.57 -0.70 21.25
CA ARG A 33 3.19 -1.07 20.90
C ARG A 33 2.52 -1.93 21.97
N ARG A 34 3.25 -2.87 22.63
CA ARG A 34 2.72 -3.69 23.72
C ARG A 34 2.36 -2.86 24.96
N ILE A 35 3.09 -1.80 25.22
CA ILE A 35 2.77 -0.87 26.32
C ILE A 35 1.81 0.26 25.91
N GLY A 36 1.15 0.12 24.75
CA GLY A 36 0.11 1.05 24.31
C GLY A 36 0.59 2.33 23.65
N PHE A 37 1.86 2.42 23.25
CA PHE A 37 2.37 3.57 22.47
C PHE A 37 2.38 3.25 20.97
N LYS A 38 1.72 4.08 20.15
CA LYS A 38 1.71 3.99 18.71
C LYS A 38 1.88 5.37 18.09
N TYR A 39 2.85 5.52 17.22
CA TYR A 39 3.00 6.70 16.37
C TYR A 39 3.13 6.25 14.91
N VAL A 40 2.21 6.70 14.08
CA VAL A 40 2.18 6.40 12.64
C VAL A 40 1.92 7.69 11.89
N ARG A 41 2.65 7.90 10.82
CA ARG A 41 2.41 8.97 9.86
C ARG A 41 2.23 8.33 8.48
N MET A 42 1.09 8.53 7.88
CA MET A 42 0.78 8.05 6.53
C MET A 42 0.60 9.22 5.59
N ILE A 43 0.98 9.00 4.36
CA ILE A 43 0.76 9.90 3.23
C ILE A 43 -0.34 9.27 2.39
N GLU A 44 -1.40 10.01 2.17
CA GLU A 44 -2.37 9.70 1.14
C GLU A 44 -1.83 10.16 -0.19
N PHE A 45 -1.85 9.27 -1.14
CA PHE A 45 -1.51 9.54 -2.53
C PHE A 45 -2.77 9.49 -3.37
N VAL A 46 -2.86 10.41 -4.32
CA VAL A 46 -3.95 10.46 -5.30
C VAL A 46 -3.38 10.52 -6.71
N ARG A 47 -4.05 9.87 -7.64
CA ARG A 47 -3.76 9.94 -9.06
C ARG A 47 -5.05 10.11 -9.87
N PRO A 48 -5.20 11.17 -10.68
CA PRO A 48 -6.20 11.25 -11.74
C PRO A 48 -5.94 10.18 -12.81
N LEU A 49 -7.00 9.56 -13.34
CA LEU A 49 -6.90 8.46 -14.31
C LEU A 49 -7.12 8.91 -15.76
N ASP A 50 -7.40 10.19 -15.98
CA ASP A 50 -7.37 10.84 -17.31
C ASP A 50 -5.98 10.88 -17.91
N ALA A 51 -4.95 11.07 -17.06
CA ALA A 51 -3.57 11.07 -17.49
C ALA A 51 -3.11 9.70 -18.04
N PRO A 52 -2.17 9.69 -19.01
CA PRO A 52 -1.59 8.45 -19.53
C PRO A 52 -0.95 7.61 -18.41
N ILE A 53 -1.19 6.30 -18.45
CA ILE A 53 -0.54 5.37 -17.51
C ILE A 53 0.82 4.99 -18.09
N PRO A 54 1.93 5.18 -17.33
CA PRO A 54 3.27 4.87 -17.82
C PRO A 54 3.42 3.39 -18.18
N ILE A 55 4.03 3.09 -19.30
CA ILE A 55 4.40 1.70 -19.64
C ILE A 55 5.56 1.27 -18.75
N ILE A 56 5.44 0.11 -18.13
CA ILE A 56 6.44 -0.43 -17.21
C ILE A 56 7.04 -1.70 -17.80
N GLU A 57 8.31 -1.59 -18.14
CA GLU A 57 9.14 -2.75 -18.46
C GLU A 57 9.75 -3.33 -17.17
N THR A 58 9.61 -4.63 -17.01
CA THR A 58 10.16 -5.36 -15.87
C THR A 58 11.45 -6.08 -16.27
N LYS A 59 12.37 -6.24 -15.32
CA LYS A 59 13.60 -7.02 -15.55
C LYS A 59 13.37 -8.53 -15.73
N LEU A 60 12.17 -8.98 -15.45
CA LEU A 60 11.74 -10.37 -15.58
C LEU A 60 10.47 -10.40 -16.42
N LYS A 61 10.20 -11.54 -17.07
CA LYS A 61 8.89 -11.80 -17.66
C LYS A 61 7.88 -11.95 -16.53
N VAL A 62 7.00 -10.96 -16.38
CA VAL A 62 5.98 -10.90 -15.32
C VAL A 62 4.61 -10.92 -15.96
N GLU A 63 3.81 -11.90 -15.62
CA GLU A 63 2.38 -11.95 -15.87
C GLU A 63 1.66 -11.30 -14.69
N VAL A 64 0.69 -10.41 -14.97
CA VAL A 64 -0.19 -9.86 -13.93
C VAL A 64 -1.61 -10.19 -14.31
N ARG A 65 -2.32 -10.85 -13.41
CA ARG A 65 -3.70 -11.28 -13.61
C ARG A 65 -4.52 -11.17 -12.32
N PRO A 66 -5.85 -11.17 -12.39
CA PRO A 66 -6.69 -11.35 -11.23
C PRO A 66 -6.38 -12.65 -10.50
N PHE A 67 -6.57 -12.64 -9.18
CA PHE A 67 -6.59 -13.84 -8.37
C PHE A 67 -7.85 -14.65 -8.71
N LEU A 68 -7.67 -15.92 -9.03
CA LEU A 68 -8.76 -16.82 -9.41
C LEU A 68 -9.14 -17.71 -8.22
N THR A 69 -10.39 -18.16 -8.18
CA THR A 69 -10.87 -19.10 -7.13
C THR A 69 -10.06 -20.40 -7.13
N GLU A 70 -9.64 -20.86 -8.30
CA GLU A 70 -8.76 -22.03 -8.48
C GLU A 70 -7.37 -21.84 -7.84
N ASP A 71 -6.93 -20.60 -7.66
CA ASP A 71 -5.70 -20.28 -6.94
C ASP A 71 -5.82 -20.62 -5.44
N SER A 72 -7.04 -20.77 -4.90
CA SER A 72 -7.28 -21.15 -3.51
C SER A 72 -6.81 -22.57 -3.18
N GLU A 73 -6.71 -23.43 -4.18
CA GLU A 73 -6.20 -24.79 -4.05
C GLU A 73 -4.66 -24.87 -4.17
N ASN A 74 -4.03 -23.75 -4.48
CA ASN A 74 -2.59 -23.65 -4.73
C ASN A 74 -1.86 -22.87 -3.64
N LYS A 75 -0.51 -23.06 -3.57
CA LYS A 75 0.41 -22.27 -2.73
C LYS A 75 0.34 -20.74 -2.94
N ILE A 76 -0.34 -20.29 -4.00
CA ILE A 76 -0.60 -18.89 -4.31
C ILE A 76 -1.44 -18.25 -3.22
N TYR A 77 -2.50 -18.93 -2.82
CA TYR A 77 -3.45 -18.47 -1.81
C TYR A 77 -2.76 -18.31 -0.44
N ASP A 78 -2.00 -19.30 -0.01
CA ASP A 78 -1.29 -19.23 1.25
C ASP A 78 -0.34 -18.03 1.30
N ARG A 79 0.29 -17.66 0.18
CA ARG A 79 1.19 -16.51 0.12
C ARG A 79 0.47 -15.17 0.17
N ILE A 80 -0.74 -15.08 -0.36
CA ILE A 80 -1.55 -13.84 -0.34
C ILE A 80 -2.19 -13.66 1.03
N CYS A 81 -2.61 -14.74 1.67
CA CYS A 81 -3.25 -14.74 2.97
C CYS A 81 -2.26 -14.63 4.14
N PHE A 82 -1.01 -15.01 3.93
CA PHE A 82 0.04 -14.97 4.94
C PHE A 82 0.82 -13.65 4.86
N THR A 83 0.32 -12.61 5.48
CA THR A 83 1.15 -11.43 5.79
C THR A 83 1.83 -11.71 7.14
N PRO A 84 3.18 -11.82 7.20
CA PRO A 84 3.87 -12.02 8.46
C PRO A 84 3.54 -10.88 9.44
N GLY A 85 2.86 -11.21 10.53
CA GLY A 85 2.50 -10.28 11.59
C GLY A 85 1.01 -10.15 11.91
N ASP A 86 0.12 -10.66 11.07
CA ASP A 86 -1.30 -10.74 11.38
C ASP A 86 -1.65 -12.12 11.92
N ASN A 87 -2.07 -12.15 13.18
CA ASN A 87 -2.52 -13.36 13.89
C ASN A 87 -3.99 -13.76 13.54
N LEU A 88 -4.51 -13.33 12.40
CA LEU A 88 -5.87 -13.64 11.99
C LEU A 88 -5.87 -14.73 10.92
N PRO A 89 -6.83 -15.64 10.93
CA PRO A 89 -7.08 -16.53 9.81
C PRO A 89 -7.57 -15.66 8.63
N LEU A 90 -6.61 -15.17 7.85
CA LEU A 90 -6.84 -14.35 6.65
C LEU A 90 -7.60 -15.12 5.56
N HIS A 91 -7.69 -16.43 5.69
CA HIS A 91 -8.32 -17.35 4.77
C HIS A 91 -9.76 -16.94 4.43
N ASP A 92 -10.63 -16.94 5.41
CA ASP A 92 -12.06 -16.62 5.20
C ASP A 92 -12.26 -15.16 4.79
N LYS A 93 -11.41 -14.27 5.29
CA LYS A 93 -11.47 -12.84 4.97
C LYS A 93 -11.13 -12.57 3.52
N THR A 94 -10.10 -13.22 2.99
CA THR A 94 -9.66 -13.06 1.59
C THR A 94 -10.71 -13.59 0.63
N LEU A 95 -11.27 -14.78 0.88
CA LEU A 95 -12.33 -15.33 0.04
C LEU A 95 -13.59 -14.47 0.06
N ARG A 96 -14.01 -13.98 1.23
CA ARG A 96 -15.16 -13.06 1.34
C ARG A 96 -14.93 -11.75 0.58
N ARG A 97 -13.72 -11.21 0.60
CA ARG A 97 -13.36 -9.99 -0.13
C ARG A 97 -13.49 -10.20 -1.63
N VAL A 98 -12.93 -11.28 -2.16
CA VAL A 98 -13.05 -11.62 -3.60
C VAL A 98 -14.51 -11.89 -3.96
N ALA A 99 -15.24 -12.65 -3.12
CA ALA A 99 -16.64 -12.98 -3.37
C ALA A 99 -17.59 -11.78 -3.27
N SER A 100 -17.21 -10.70 -2.58
CA SER A 100 -18.03 -9.50 -2.45
C SER A 100 -18.22 -8.73 -3.77
N GLY A 101 -17.32 -8.92 -4.74
CA GLY A 101 -17.29 -8.16 -5.99
C GLY A 101 -16.87 -6.68 -5.83
N ASN A 102 -16.70 -6.20 -4.60
CA ASN A 102 -16.28 -4.83 -4.31
C ASN A 102 -14.75 -4.66 -4.33
N GLU A 103 -14.04 -5.76 -4.26
CA GLU A 103 -12.59 -5.80 -4.22
C GLU A 103 -12.04 -6.85 -5.17
N GLU A 104 -10.84 -6.62 -5.66
CA GLU A 104 -10.10 -7.59 -6.47
C GLU A 104 -8.63 -7.64 -6.06
N CYS A 105 -8.04 -8.81 -6.13
CA CYS A 105 -6.62 -9.01 -5.91
C CYS A 105 -5.93 -9.28 -7.24
N LEU A 106 -4.96 -8.44 -7.62
CA LEU A 106 -4.08 -8.75 -8.74
C LEU A 106 -2.81 -9.42 -8.24
N VAL A 107 -2.42 -10.52 -8.88
CA VAL A 107 -1.20 -11.27 -8.59
C VAL A 107 -0.19 -11.12 -9.71
N ALA A 108 1.07 -10.96 -9.35
CA ALA A 108 2.20 -10.99 -10.27
C ALA A 108 2.84 -12.37 -10.24
N ILE A 109 2.93 -13.03 -11.38
CA ILE A 109 3.48 -14.36 -11.55
C ILE A 109 4.81 -14.27 -12.31
N VAL A 110 5.82 -14.94 -11.81
CA VAL A 110 7.14 -15.08 -12.43
C VAL A 110 7.53 -16.56 -12.42
N ASN A 111 7.72 -17.15 -13.59
CA ASN A 111 8.06 -18.58 -13.72
C ASN A 111 7.08 -19.52 -12.96
N GLY A 112 5.79 -19.21 -12.98
CA GLY A 112 4.76 -19.98 -12.30
C GLY A 112 4.65 -19.72 -10.78
N GLU A 113 5.50 -18.86 -10.20
CA GLU A 113 5.47 -18.52 -8.78
C GLU A 113 4.89 -17.11 -8.53
N VAL A 114 4.17 -16.93 -7.43
CA VAL A 114 3.71 -15.61 -7.00
C VAL A 114 4.89 -14.77 -6.55
N ALA A 115 5.12 -13.67 -7.26
CA ALA A 115 6.17 -12.70 -6.97
C ALA A 115 5.66 -11.52 -6.12
N GLY A 116 4.36 -11.25 -6.15
CA GLY A 116 3.72 -10.18 -5.39
C GLY A 116 2.24 -10.05 -5.70
N TYR A 117 1.59 -9.15 -4.99
CA TYR A 117 0.15 -8.87 -5.17
C TYR A 117 -0.20 -7.43 -4.79
N ILE A 118 -1.38 -6.99 -5.21
CA ILE A 118 -2.00 -5.72 -4.86
C ILE A 118 -3.51 -5.89 -4.79
N TRP A 119 -4.14 -5.23 -3.83
CA TRP A 119 -5.60 -5.19 -3.72
C TRP A 119 -6.16 -3.92 -4.34
N LEU A 120 -7.31 -4.06 -4.99
CA LEU A 120 -8.12 -3.00 -5.58
C LEU A 120 -9.45 -2.96 -4.85
N LEU A 121 -9.86 -1.79 -4.35
CA LEU A 121 -11.21 -1.54 -3.84
C LEU A 121 -11.93 -0.67 -4.86
N PHE A 122 -13.09 -1.14 -5.33
CA PHE A 122 -13.90 -0.46 -6.34
C PHE A 122 -14.96 0.45 -5.73
N ILE A 123 -15.66 -0.05 -4.72
CA ILE A 123 -16.74 0.66 -4.06
C ILE A 123 -16.77 0.25 -2.58
N GLY A 124 -17.18 1.17 -1.73
CA GLY A 124 -17.36 0.90 -0.31
C GLY A 124 -16.32 1.58 0.56
N THR A 125 -16.17 1.04 1.75
CA THR A 125 -15.39 1.64 2.83
C THR A 125 -14.15 0.82 3.11
N ASN A 126 -13.00 1.49 3.19
CA ASN A 126 -11.74 0.90 3.64
C ASN A 126 -11.43 1.36 5.07
N TYR A 127 -11.11 0.41 5.93
CA TYR A 127 -10.56 0.69 7.25
C TYR A 127 -9.04 0.52 7.23
N GLU A 128 -8.31 1.64 7.43
CA GLU A 128 -6.85 1.60 7.54
C GLU A 128 -6.42 1.49 9.01
N PRO A 129 -6.04 0.29 9.47
CA PRO A 129 -5.79 0.03 10.89
C PRO A 129 -4.54 0.75 11.41
N ALA A 130 -3.63 1.16 10.54
CA ALA A 130 -2.42 1.86 10.96
C ALA A 130 -2.71 3.24 11.53
N ILE A 131 -3.70 3.94 10.97
CA ILE A 131 -4.13 5.27 11.41
C ILE A 131 -5.56 5.26 11.99
N GLU A 132 -6.21 4.09 12.00
CA GLU A 132 -7.57 3.89 12.50
C GLU A 132 -8.57 4.87 11.85
N ILE A 133 -8.51 4.97 10.54
CA ILE A 133 -9.42 5.76 9.72
C ILE A 133 -10.25 4.83 8.86
N GLU A 134 -11.54 5.14 8.81
CA GLU A 134 -12.49 4.56 7.90
C GLU A 134 -12.81 5.59 6.83
N GLU A 135 -12.63 5.22 5.57
CA GLU A 135 -12.90 6.09 4.43
C GLU A 135 -13.76 5.40 3.40
N THR A 136 -14.78 6.12 2.97
CA THR A 136 -15.67 5.68 1.89
C THR A 136 -15.28 6.39 0.60
N PHE A 137 -15.08 5.62 -0.45
CA PHE A 137 -14.74 6.13 -1.78
C PHE A 137 -16.01 6.35 -2.58
N ALA A 138 -16.11 7.51 -3.23
CA ALA A 138 -17.24 7.88 -4.08
C ALA A 138 -17.21 7.06 -5.38
N GLU A 139 -18.33 7.06 -6.10
CA GLU A 139 -18.41 6.45 -7.42
C GLU A 139 -17.37 7.04 -8.39
N GLY A 140 -16.62 6.17 -9.03
CA GLY A 140 -15.50 6.55 -9.89
C GLY A 140 -14.20 6.86 -9.14
N GLU A 141 -14.14 6.61 -7.84
CA GLU A 141 -12.93 6.67 -7.02
C GLU A 141 -12.56 5.28 -6.51
N GLY A 142 -11.33 4.85 -6.77
CA GLY A 142 -10.82 3.55 -6.37
C GLY A 142 -9.62 3.64 -5.44
N LEU A 143 -9.35 2.58 -4.69
CA LEU A 143 -8.20 2.48 -3.81
C LEU A 143 -7.33 1.30 -4.22
N VAL A 144 -6.02 1.52 -4.36
CA VAL A 144 -5.01 0.46 -4.39
C VAL A 144 -4.33 0.36 -3.03
N TYR A 145 -4.26 -0.83 -2.48
CA TYR A 145 -3.76 -1.05 -1.12
C TYR A 145 -3.15 -2.44 -0.94
N GLN A 146 -2.51 -2.68 0.20
CA GLN A 146 -1.83 -3.93 0.51
C GLN A 146 -0.87 -4.42 -0.60
N LEU A 147 -0.17 -3.48 -1.28
CA LEU A 147 0.87 -3.82 -2.24
C LEU A 147 2.02 -4.55 -1.55
N ASN A 148 2.30 -5.76 -1.98
CA ASN A 148 3.41 -6.55 -1.48
C ASN A 148 4.21 -7.18 -2.63
N VAL A 149 5.54 -7.13 -2.55
CA VAL A 149 6.46 -7.86 -3.42
C VAL A 149 7.38 -8.69 -2.55
N PHE A 150 7.40 -10.00 -2.77
CA PHE A 150 8.22 -10.92 -1.98
C PHE A 150 9.71 -10.63 -2.14
N ALA A 151 10.49 -10.91 -1.09
CA ALA A 151 11.87 -10.48 -0.95
C ALA A 151 12.76 -10.83 -2.17
N ASN A 152 12.62 -12.03 -2.69
CA ASN A 152 13.41 -12.55 -3.84
C ASN A 152 13.09 -11.84 -5.17
N TYR A 153 11.95 -11.13 -5.23
CA TYR A 153 11.44 -10.45 -6.42
C TYR A 153 11.52 -8.91 -6.33
N ARG A 154 12.05 -8.36 -5.23
CA ARG A 154 12.22 -6.91 -5.06
C ARG A 154 13.27 -6.32 -6.00
N LYS A 155 13.22 -5.01 -6.24
CA LYS A 155 14.12 -4.25 -7.13
C LYS A 155 14.06 -4.66 -8.62
N LYS A 156 12.99 -5.34 -9.04
CA LYS A 156 12.75 -5.83 -10.41
C LYS A 156 11.53 -5.16 -11.07
N TYR A 157 11.09 -4.01 -10.55
CA TYR A 157 9.95 -3.19 -11.01
C TYR A 157 8.58 -3.86 -10.90
N ILE A 158 8.46 -5.00 -10.21
CA ILE A 158 7.19 -5.73 -10.06
C ILE A 158 6.13 -4.89 -9.33
N ALA A 159 6.51 -4.12 -8.29
CA ALA A 159 5.58 -3.21 -7.62
C ALA A 159 4.96 -2.20 -8.60
N LYS A 160 5.77 -1.57 -9.45
CA LYS A 160 5.27 -0.64 -10.47
C LYS A 160 4.39 -1.34 -11.50
N LYS A 161 4.73 -2.58 -11.89
CA LYS A 161 3.92 -3.37 -12.83
C LYS A 161 2.55 -3.70 -12.24
N LEU A 162 2.49 -4.07 -10.96
CA LEU A 162 1.23 -4.30 -10.23
C LEU A 162 0.37 -3.03 -10.16
N ILE A 163 0.97 -1.89 -9.77
CA ILE A 163 0.27 -0.60 -9.72
C ILE A 163 -0.23 -0.24 -11.13
N ASN A 164 0.61 -0.38 -12.17
CA ASN A 164 0.25 -0.11 -13.56
C ASN A 164 -1.00 -0.89 -13.98
N ASN A 165 -1.03 -2.20 -13.72
CA ASN A 165 -2.18 -3.04 -14.06
C ASN A 165 -3.42 -2.66 -13.26
N GLY A 166 -3.28 -2.32 -11.96
CA GLY A 166 -4.38 -1.83 -11.15
C GLY A 166 -4.96 -0.52 -11.69
N LEU A 167 -4.10 0.44 -12.07
CA LEU A 167 -4.54 1.69 -12.70
C LEU A 167 -5.25 1.46 -14.05
N SER A 168 -4.70 0.57 -14.88
CA SER A 168 -5.31 0.20 -16.16
C SER A 168 -6.68 -0.44 -15.96
N TYR A 169 -6.80 -1.28 -14.93
CA TYR A 169 -8.05 -1.93 -14.57
C TYR A 169 -9.11 -0.91 -14.12
N PHE A 170 -8.77 0.04 -13.23
CA PHE A 170 -9.66 1.12 -12.85
C PHE A 170 -10.07 1.98 -14.05
N LYS A 171 -9.10 2.34 -14.90
CA LYS A 171 -9.37 3.16 -16.08
C LYS A 171 -10.32 2.47 -17.06
N SER A 172 -10.15 1.16 -17.30
CA SER A 172 -11.04 0.38 -18.18
C SER A 172 -12.48 0.29 -17.67
N LYS A 173 -12.66 0.42 -16.34
CA LYS A 173 -13.97 0.45 -15.68
C LYS A 173 -14.55 1.87 -15.54
N GLY A 174 -13.90 2.90 -16.10
CA GLY A 174 -14.40 4.27 -16.10
C GLY A 174 -14.13 5.05 -14.80
N TYR A 175 -13.23 4.56 -13.94
CA TYR A 175 -12.82 5.29 -12.73
C TYR A 175 -12.05 6.54 -13.12
N ARG A 176 -12.23 7.61 -12.31
CA ARG A 176 -11.63 8.93 -12.54
C ARG A 176 -10.42 9.19 -11.68
N LYS A 177 -10.37 8.57 -10.48
CA LYS A 177 -9.29 8.77 -9.51
C LYS A 177 -8.93 7.46 -8.83
N CYS A 178 -7.67 7.35 -8.47
CA CYS A 178 -7.14 6.24 -7.69
C CYS A 178 -6.36 6.78 -6.49
N TYR A 179 -6.63 6.21 -5.31
CA TYR A 179 -5.98 6.56 -4.06
C TYR A 179 -5.06 5.44 -3.58
N SER A 180 -4.14 5.79 -2.70
CA SER A 180 -3.33 4.83 -1.92
C SER A 180 -2.84 5.47 -0.63
N TYR A 181 -2.62 4.65 0.42
CA TYR A 181 -2.02 5.07 1.69
C TYR A 181 -0.66 4.42 1.86
N VAL A 182 0.35 5.24 2.17
CA VAL A 182 1.73 4.76 2.35
C VAL A 182 2.32 5.31 3.63
N GLU A 183 2.90 4.46 4.48
CA GLU A 183 3.66 4.94 5.64
C GLU A 183 4.79 5.88 5.19
N SER A 184 4.94 7.02 5.85
CA SER A 184 5.88 8.08 5.46
C SER A 184 7.37 7.66 5.50
N ASP A 185 7.68 6.53 6.12
CA ASP A 185 9.01 5.93 6.16
C ASP A 185 9.20 4.79 5.13
N ASN A 186 8.15 4.43 4.38
CA ASN A 186 8.24 3.41 3.34
C ASN A 186 8.69 3.98 1.99
N MET A 187 9.94 4.48 1.94
CA MET A 187 10.50 5.10 0.74
C MET A 187 10.42 4.24 -0.54
N PRO A 188 10.60 2.90 -0.50
CA PRO A 188 10.42 2.09 -1.70
C PRO A 188 9.00 2.15 -2.27
N SER A 189 7.98 2.15 -1.41
CA SER A 189 6.58 2.27 -1.81
C SER A 189 6.30 3.67 -2.34
N ILE A 190 6.72 4.73 -1.62
CA ILE A 190 6.59 6.12 -2.04
C ILE A 190 7.13 6.30 -3.46
N LYS A 191 8.40 5.91 -3.70
CA LYS A 191 9.03 6.00 -5.03
C LYS A 191 8.30 5.19 -6.11
N SER A 192 7.66 4.10 -5.72
CA SER A 192 6.89 3.29 -6.67
C SER A 192 5.62 4.02 -7.09
N PHE A 193 4.87 4.59 -6.14
CA PHE A 193 3.65 5.35 -6.41
C PHE A 193 3.95 6.67 -7.14
N GLU A 194 4.94 7.45 -6.70
CA GLU A 194 5.37 8.67 -7.40
C GLU A 194 5.78 8.38 -8.84
N GLY A 195 6.57 7.32 -9.06
CA GLY A 195 6.97 6.90 -10.40
C GLY A 195 5.83 6.37 -11.28
N MET A 196 4.65 6.17 -10.70
CA MET A 196 3.40 5.85 -11.40
C MET A 196 2.46 7.06 -11.53
N GLY A 197 2.94 8.27 -11.20
CA GLY A 197 2.20 9.53 -11.35
C GLY A 197 1.23 9.82 -10.20
N PHE A 198 1.34 9.13 -9.08
CA PHE A 198 0.65 9.53 -7.87
C PHE A 198 1.38 10.72 -7.22
N HIS A 199 0.60 11.61 -6.63
CA HIS A 199 1.12 12.74 -5.85
C HIS A 199 0.48 12.76 -4.46
N PRO A 200 1.19 13.26 -3.45
CA PRO A 200 0.66 13.35 -2.10
C PRO A 200 -0.47 14.37 -2.03
N SER A 201 -1.59 13.99 -1.42
CA SER A 201 -2.76 14.86 -1.20
C SER A 201 -2.82 15.34 0.24
N ARG A 202 -2.69 14.45 1.20
CA ARG A 202 -2.68 14.80 2.63
C ARG A 202 -1.76 13.90 3.44
N VAL A 203 -1.39 14.37 4.62
CA VAL A 203 -0.60 13.61 5.61
C VAL A 203 -1.42 13.41 6.86
N ILE A 204 -1.56 12.16 7.26
CA ILE A 204 -2.33 11.75 8.43
C ILE A 204 -1.37 11.24 9.49
N THR A 205 -1.42 11.84 10.67
CA THR A 205 -0.60 11.44 11.81
C THR A 205 -1.50 10.89 12.92
N CYS A 206 -1.25 9.69 13.37
CA CYS A 206 -1.91 9.06 14.50
C CYS A 206 -0.91 8.85 15.63
N LEU A 207 -1.18 9.46 16.78
CA LEU A 207 -0.46 9.24 18.03
C LEU A 207 -1.43 8.60 19.02
N ARG A 208 -1.05 7.45 19.57
CA ARG A 208 -1.76 6.80 20.67
C ARG A 208 -0.78 6.51 21.80
N ILE A 209 -1.15 6.93 23.00
CA ILE A 209 -0.40 6.68 24.24
C ILE A 209 -1.40 6.08 25.22
N PHE A 210 -1.32 4.77 25.48
CA PHE A 210 -2.30 4.02 26.26
C PHE A 210 -3.72 4.22 25.71
N LYS A 211 -4.63 4.82 26.50
CA LYS A 211 -6.00 5.15 26.12
C LYS A 211 -6.14 6.51 25.41
N PHE A 212 -5.12 7.36 25.50
CA PHE A 212 -5.12 8.68 24.88
C PHE A 212 -4.79 8.54 23.39
N LYS A 213 -5.63 9.16 22.53
CA LYS A 213 -5.48 9.13 21.08
C LYS A 213 -5.57 10.56 20.54
N ARG A 214 -4.61 10.92 19.70
CA ARG A 214 -4.62 12.19 18.95
C ARG A 214 -4.39 11.90 17.47
N LYS A 215 -5.30 12.41 16.63
CA LYS A 215 -5.13 12.44 15.18
C LYS A 215 -4.89 13.87 14.72
N LYS A 216 -4.04 14.03 13.72
CA LYS A 216 -3.83 15.29 13.04
C LYS A 216 -3.76 15.01 11.53
N GLU A 217 -4.55 15.76 10.78
CA GLU A 217 -4.53 15.76 9.33
C GLU A 217 -4.01 17.11 8.84
N ALA A 218 -3.19 17.10 7.81
CA ALA A 218 -2.70 18.29 7.15
C ALA A 218 -2.68 18.05 5.63
N ASN A 219 -3.23 18.98 4.86
CA ASN A 219 -3.11 18.94 3.42
C ASN A 219 -1.63 19.03 3.04
N SER A 220 -1.23 18.25 2.06
CA SER A 220 0.09 18.36 1.48
C SER A 220 0.12 19.64 0.65
N GLN A 221 0.70 20.71 1.19
CA GLN A 221 0.97 21.90 0.38
C GLN A 221 1.99 21.50 -0.70
N ARG A 222 1.64 21.78 -1.93
CA ARG A 222 2.52 21.66 -3.10
C ARG A 222 3.65 22.66 -3.04
#